data_63430c6820ca5f847997ac938b61213f
#
_entry.id   63430c6820ca5f847997ac938b61213f
#
_cell.length_a   1.000
_cell.length_b   1.000
_cell.length_c   1.000
_cell.angle_alpha   90.00
_cell.angle_beta   90.00
_cell.angle_gamma   90.00
#
_symmetry.space_group_name_H-M   'P 1'
#
loop_
_entity.id
_entity.type
_entity.pdbx_description
1 polymer ?
#
loop_
_entity_poly.entity_id
_entity_poly.type
_entity_poly.pdbx_seq_one_letter_code
_entity_poly.pdbx_strand_id
1 'polypeptide(L)'
;MTEKMERINRTIREMCSEIQMHTSTTSDWSLLSEEDLLREMTVCLFSSQMIFEIAVAAADRIGETGLLSKKEVLGSHESAYEERLRLALSKPLSVKIDGRERRVLPRFRNRNVSLLSSTVTTLYGGGRSLKAILLSSKSARQARASLIESIKGFGPKQASLFLRRVAFSSDLAVIDRHVLSYLSLFKGIRPSAAMLSRLASYERIETTFSDVAAEFEEKVGCVDLAVWITMRVAKREGMI
;
A
#
# COMPACT_ATOMS: atom_id res chain seq x y z
N MET A 1 11.58 25.47 16.53
CA MET A 1 11.47 24.68 15.29
C MET A 1 12.40 25.32 14.27
N THR A 2 13.14 24.56 13.46
CA THR A 2 14.04 25.16 12.46
C THR A 2 13.22 25.64 11.25
N GLU A 3 13.68 26.69 10.55
CA GLU A 3 13.04 27.22 9.32
C GLU A 3 12.74 26.13 8.29
N LYS A 4 13.65 25.16 8.16
CA LYS A 4 13.50 23.98 7.33
C LYS A 4 12.27 23.14 7.71
N MET A 5 12.03 22.95 9.00
CA MET A 5 10.90 22.15 9.51
C MET A 5 9.58 22.89 9.27
N GLU A 6 9.56 24.21 9.43
CA GLU A 6 8.39 25.03 9.13
C GLU A 6 8.00 24.96 7.66
N ARG A 7 8.99 24.99 6.77
CA ARG A 7 8.79 24.84 5.33
C ARG A 7 8.19 23.46 5.00
N ILE A 8 8.72 22.36 5.57
CA ILE A 8 8.19 21.02 5.38
C ILE A 8 6.73 20.95 5.85
N ASN A 9 6.41 21.47 7.04
CA ASN A 9 5.04 21.43 7.57
C ASN A 9 4.07 22.26 6.73
N ARG A 10 4.51 23.41 6.20
CA ARG A 10 3.70 24.22 5.27
C ARG A 10 3.37 23.43 4.02
N THR A 11 4.37 22.78 3.39
CA THR A 11 4.15 21.95 2.21
C THR A 11 3.21 20.78 2.50
N ILE A 12 3.29 20.16 3.69
CA ILE A 12 2.36 19.09 4.08
C ILE A 12 0.92 19.62 4.15
N ARG A 13 0.67 20.80 4.73
CA ARG A 13 -0.68 21.40 4.77
C ARG A 13 -1.22 21.67 3.36
N GLU A 14 -0.40 22.27 2.51
CA GLU A 14 -0.76 22.53 1.10
C GLU A 14 -1.11 21.20 0.39
N MET A 15 -0.31 20.16 0.57
CA MET A 15 -0.56 18.84 0.00
C MET A 15 -1.83 18.16 0.56
N CYS A 16 -2.16 18.34 1.84
CA CYS A 16 -3.40 17.82 2.41
C CYS A 16 -4.62 18.44 1.72
N SER A 17 -4.61 19.76 1.49
CA SER A 17 -5.69 20.45 0.79
C SER A 17 -5.87 19.93 -0.64
N GLU A 18 -4.77 19.73 -1.37
CA GLU A 18 -4.77 19.15 -2.72
C GLU A 18 -5.34 17.71 -2.72
N ILE A 19 -4.87 16.87 -1.79
CA ILE A 19 -5.34 15.48 -1.67
C ILE A 19 -6.84 15.44 -1.42
N GLN A 20 -7.39 16.31 -0.56
CA GLN A 20 -8.82 16.35 -0.27
C GLN A 20 -9.64 16.73 -1.50
N MET A 21 -9.21 17.74 -2.26
CA MET A 21 -9.90 18.14 -3.49
C MET A 21 -9.98 16.98 -4.49
N HIS A 22 -8.95 16.13 -4.56
CA HIS A 22 -8.94 14.98 -5.47
C HIS A 22 -9.62 13.72 -4.91
N THR A 23 -9.75 13.59 -3.58
CA THR A 23 -10.39 12.42 -2.95
C THR A 23 -11.87 12.58 -2.71
N SER A 24 -12.45 13.76 -2.88
CA SER A 24 -13.91 14.00 -2.78
C SER A 24 -14.75 13.19 -3.79
N THR A 25 -14.12 12.57 -4.77
CA THR A 25 -14.71 11.66 -5.76
C THR A 25 -14.42 10.18 -5.50
N THR A 26 -13.99 9.82 -4.27
CA THR A 26 -13.62 8.43 -3.97
C THR A 26 -14.81 7.49 -4.11
N SER A 27 -14.64 6.50 -4.96
CA SER A 27 -15.57 5.40 -5.16
C SER A 27 -15.82 4.68 -3.83
N ASP A 28 -17.07 4.37 -3.56
CA ASP A 28 -17.44 3.48 -2.45
C ASP A 28 -16.78 2.12 -2.68
N TRP A 29 -15.96 1.67 -1.74
CA TRP A 29 -15.27 0.38 -1.82
C TRP A 29 -16.25 -0.80 -2.01
N SER A 30 -17.49 -0.63 -1.55
CA SER A 30 -18.52 -1.66 -1.68
C SER A 30 -18.92 -1.92 -3.14
N LEU A 31 -18.66 -0.97 -4.04
CA LEU A 31 -18.90 -1.10 -5.48
C LEU A 31 -17.76 -1.80 -6.23
N LEU A 32 -16.56 -1.92 -5.61
CA LEU A 32 -15.44 -2.61 -6.21
C LEU A 32 -15.75 -4.10 -6.38
N SER A 33 -15.40 -4.64 -7.52
CA SER A 33 -15.44 -6.08 -7.76
C SER A 33 -14.34 -6.80 -6.96
N GLU A 34 -14.43 -8.11 -6.82
CA GLU A 34 -13.36 -8.90 -6.21
C GLU A 34 -12.05 -8.81 -7.02
N GLU A 35 -12.13 -8.67 -8.34
CA GLU A 35 -10.97 -8.50 -9.23
C GLU A 35 -10.28 -7.16 -9.00
N ASP A 36 -11.06 -6.06 -8.81
CA ASP A 36 -10.51 -4.75 -8.44
C ASP A 36 -9.79 -4.81 -7.10
N LEU A 37 -10.41 -5.46 -6.10
CA LEU A 37 -9.80 -5.66 -4.79
C LEU A 37 -8.52 -6.49 -4.90
N LEU A 38 -8.52 -7.54 -5.72
CA LEU A 38 -7.35 -8.39 -5.92
C LEU A 38 -6.22 -7.64 -6.64
N ARG A 39 -6.57 -6.78 -7.61
CA ARG A 39 -5.60 -5.89 -8.25
C ARG A 39 -4.94 -4.96 -7.23
N GLU A 40 -5.73 -4.29 -6.38
CA GLU A 40 -5.21 -3.38 -5.35
C GLU A 40 -4.38 -4.13 -4.29
N MET A 41 -4.79 -5.34 -3.90
CA MET A 41 -4.00 -6.22 -3.04
C MET A 41 -2.65 -6.55 -3.68
N THR A 42 -2.65 -6.87 -4.98
CA THR A 42 -1.41 -7.18 -5.72
C THR A 42 -0.47 -5.98 -5.76
N VAL A 43 -0.98 -4.77 -6.00
CA VAL A 43 -0.18 -3.53 -5.91
C VAL A 43 0.47 -3.41 -4.53
N CYS A 44 -0.30 -3.57 -3.46
CA CYS A 44 0.20 -3.46 -2.09
C CYS A 44 1.24 -4.52 -1.76
N LEU A 45 1.01 -5.77 -2.18
CA LEU A 45 1.94 -6.88 -1.98
C LEU A 45 3.29 -6.60 -2.66
N PHE A 46 3.26 -6.18 -3.92
CA PHE A 46 4.45 -5.93 -4.73
C PHE A 46 5.20 -4.67 -4.28
N SER A 47 4.50 -3.63 -3.85
CA SER A 47 5.11 -2.38 -3.36
C SER A 47 5.96 -2.56 -2.10
N SER A 48 5.91 -3.72 -1.45
CA SER A 48 6.76 -4.02 -0.30
C SER A 48 8.25 -4.07 -0.66
N GLN A 49 8.60 -4.38 -1.91
CA GLN A 49 9.98 -4.62 -2.36
C GLN A 49 10.34 -3.94 -3.68
N MET A 50 9.42 -3.22 -4.30
CA MET A 50 9.67 -2.48 -5.53
C MET A 50 9.10 -1.07 -5.47
N ILE A 51 9.53 -0.22 -6.38
CA ILE A 51 9.02 1.13 -6.55
C ILE A 51 7.52 1.04 -6.86
N PHE A 52 6.74 1.93 -6.27
CA PHE A 52 5.28 1.89 -6.31
C PHE A 52 4.73 1.87 -7.75
N GLU A 53 5.29 2.71 -8.62
CA GLU A 53 4.90 2.81 -10.03
C GLU A 53 5.12 1.48 -10.79
N ILE A 54 6.17 0.74 -10.43
CA ILE A 54 6.43 -0.60 -11.00
C ILE A 54 5.45 -1.63 -10.45
N ALA A 55 5.08 -1.54 -9.16
CA ALA A 55 4.10 -2.42 -8.56
C ALA A 55 2.71 -2.26 -9.20
N VAL A 56 2.31 -1.01 -9.48
CA VAL A 56 1.06 -0.71 -10.21
C VAL A 56 1.10 -1.33 -11.59
N ALA A 57 2.13 -1.03 -12.40
CA ALA A 57 2.24 -1.55 -13.76
C ALA A 57 2.32 -3.09 -13.82
N ALA A 58 2.91 -3.73 -12.80
CA ALA A 58 2.94 -5.19 -12.71
C ALA A 58 1.55 -5.76 -12.41
N ALA A 59 0.80 -5.16 -11.50
CA ALA A 59 -0.57 -5.58 -11.18
C ALA A 59 -1.50 -5.37 -12.39
N ASP A 60 -1.37 -4.24 -13.09
CA ASP A 60 -2.12 -3.95 -14.32
C ASP A 60 -1.84 -5.00 -15.39
N ARG A 61 -0.57 -5.30 -15.64
CA ARG A 61 -0.17 -6.34 -16.62
C ARG A 61 -0.76 -7.71 -16.26
N ILE A 62 -0.81 -8.09 -14.97
CA ILE A 62 -1.43 -9.36 -14.55
C ILE A 62 -2.95 -9.28 -14.77
N GLY A 63 -3.58 -8.15 -14.43
CA GLY A 63 -5.02 -7.93 -14.64
C GLY A 63 -5.43 -8.03 -16.11
N GLU A 64 -4.67 -7.40 -17.02
CA GLU A 64 -4.89 -7.45 -18.48
C GLU A 64 -4.89 -8.89 -19.04
N THR A 65 -4.21 -9.81 -18.39
CA THR A 65 -4.21 -11.25 -18.77
C THR A 65 -5.40 -12.03 -18.22
N GLY A 66 -6.28 -11.41 -17.42
CA GLY A 66 -7.40 -12.04 -16.72
C GLY A 66 -7.01 -12.92 -15.54
N LEU A 67 -5.72 -13.02 -15.20
CA LEU A 67 -5.20 -13.88 -14.14
C LEU A 67 -5.67 -13.49 -12.74
N LEU A 68 -6.20 -12.28 -12.54
CA LEU A 68 -6.75 -11.83 -11.26
C LEU A 68 -8.21 -12.27 -11.05
N SER A 69 -8.83 -13.02 -11.98
CA SER A 69 -10.17 -13.53 -11.77
C SER A 69 -10.19 -14.74 -10.86
N LYS A 70 -11.20 -14.84 -9.99
CA LYS A 70 -11.39 -16.00 -9.11
C LYS A 70 -11.52 -17.30 -9.91
N LYS A 71 -12.12 -17.25 -11.10
CA LYS A 71 -12.26 -18.40 -12.00
C LYS A 71 -10.89 -18.95 -12.42
N GLU A 72 -9.97 -18.08 -12.81
CA GLU A 72 -8.61 -18.47 -13.22
C GLU A 72 -7.80 -19.05 -12.07
N VAL A 73 -7.93 -18.46 -10.87
CA VAL A 73 -7.25 -18.95 -9.66
C VAL A 73 -7.72 -20.36 -9.31
N LEU A 74 -9.03 -20.59 -9.26
CA LEU A 74 -9.61 -21.89 -8.86
C LEU A 74 -9.60 -22.92 -9.99
N GLY A 75 -9.55 -22.47 -11.24
CA GLY A 75 -9.52 -23.35 -12.42
C GLY A 75 -8.15 -23.96 -12.73
N SER A 76 -7.10 -23.59 -11.99
CA SER A 76 -5.74 -24.03 -12.23
C SER A 76 -5.11 -24.64 -10.97
N HIS A 77 -4.23 -25.60 -11.17
CA HIS A 77 -3.34 -26.03 -10.09
C HIS A 77 -2.37 -24.89 -9.73
N GLU A 78 -2.02 -24.73 -8.46
CA GLU A 78 -1.21 -23.59 -7.95
C GLU A 78 0.08 -23.38 -8.75
N SER A 79 0.80 -24.45 -9.09
CA SER A 79 2.05 -24.36 -9.85
C SER A 79 1.84 -23.88 -11.30
N ALA A 80 0.76 -24.28 -11.94
CA ALA A 80 0.40 -23.84 -13.29
C ALA A 80 -0.03 -22.36 -13.28
N TYR A 81 -0.78 -21.96 -12.27
CA TYR A 81 -1.16 -20.57 -12.06
C TYR A 81 0.06 -19.68 -11.80
N GLU A 82 0.97 -20.12 -10.93
CA GLU A 82 2.23 -19.41 -10.64
C GLU A 82 3.07 -19.23 -11.91
N GLU A 83 3.19 -20.24 -12.77
CA GLU A 83 3.95 -20.13 -14.01
C GLU A 83 3.33 -19.13 -15.00
N ARG A 84 2.00 -19.08 -15.09
CA ARG A 84 1.30 -18.08 -15.89
C ARG A 84 1.56 -16.66 -15.39
N LEU A 85 1.56 -16.44 -14.07
CA LEU A 85 1.95 -15.15 -13.46
C LEU A 85 3.40 -14.78 -13.79
N ARG A 86 4.33 -15.75 -13.75
CA ARG A 86 5.74 -15.52 -14.15
C ARG A 86 5.84 -15.09 -15.60
N LEU A 87 5.11 -15.77 -16.47
CA LEU A 87 5.09 -15.43 -17.91
C LEU A 87 4.56 -14.02 -18.14
N ALA A 88 3.49 -13.62 -17.46
CA ALA A 88 2.94 -12.26 -17.54
C ALA A 88 3.97 -11.18 -17.19
N LEU A 89 4.85 -11.45 -16.22
CA LEU A 89 5.91 -10.53 -15.76
C LEU A 89 7.30 -10.82 -16.37
N SER A 90 7.39 -11.67 -17.39
CA SER A 90 8.67 -12.01 -18.03
C SER A 90 9.22 -10.89 -18.91
N LYS A 91 8.34 -10.04 -19.45
CA LYS A 91 8.70 -8.92 -20.33
C LYS A 91 8.82 -7.60 -19.54
N PRO A 92 9.70 -6.68 -19.98
CA PRO A 92 9.78 -5.36 -19.35
C PRO A 92 8.45 -4.61 -19.38
N LEU A 93 8.16 -3.92 -18.29
CA LEU A 93 7.02 -3.03 -18.13
C LEU A 93 7.42 -1.61 -18.55
N SER A 94 6.53 -0.91 -19.25
CA SER A 94 6.67 0.53 -19.50
C SER A 94 6.07 1.28 -18.31
N VAL A 95 6.89 2.08 -17.65
CA VAL A 95 6.49 2.83 -16.44
C VAL A 95 7.01 4.26 -16.51
N LYS A 96 6.23 5.20 -16.01
CA LYS A 96 6.66 6.60 -15.87
C LYS A 96 7.17 6.80 -14.44
N ILE A 97 8.49 7.00 -14.29
CA ILE A 97 9.16 7.26 -13.02
C ILE A 97 9.79 8.65 -13.09
N ASP A 98 9.44 9.52 -12.14
CA ASP A 98 9.91 10.92 -12.08
C ASP A 98 9.73 11.67 -13.41
N GLY A 99 8.57 11.49 -14.05
CA GLY A 99 8.20 12.13 -15.31
C GLY A 99 8.83 11.52 -16.57
N ARG A 100 9.70 10.51 -16.44
CA ARG A 100 10.40 9.87 -17.56
C ARG A 100 9.88 8.45 -17.78
N GLU A 101 9.61 8.11 -19.04
CA GLU A 101 9.29 6.73 -19.41
C GLU A 101 10.51 5.83 -19.30
N ARG A 102 10.32 4.65 -18.71
CA ARG A 102 11.36 3.63 -18.56
C ARG A 102 10.78 2.25 -18.83
N ARG A 103 11.60 1.41 -19.46
CA ARG A 103 11.30 -0.03 -19.58
C ARG A 103 12.04 -0.77 -18.48
N VAL A 104 11.30 -1.39 -17.56
CA VAL A 104 11.87 -2.00 -16.35
C VAL A 104 11.35 -3.42 -16.18
N LEU A 105 12.26 -4.35 -15.90
CA LEU A 105 11.89 -5.69 -15.47
C LEU A 105 11.66 -5.68 -13.95
N PRO A 106 10.50 -6.15 -13.44
CA PRO A 106 10.22 -6.13 -12.01
C PRO A 106 11.28 -6.91 -11.21
N ARG A 107 11.86 -6.28 -10.18
CA ARG A 107 12.72 -6.96 -9.22
C ARG A 107 11.89 -7.91 -8.34
N PHE A 108 12.52 -8.97 -7.84
CA PHE A 108 11.87 -9.95 -6.95
C PHE A 108 10.60 -10.58 -7.53
N ARG A 109 10.40 -10.51 -8.85
CA ARG A 109 9.19 -11.03 -9.51
C ARG A 109 8.87 -12.47 -9.12
N ASN A 110 9.86 -13.36 -9.06
CA ASN A 110 9.64 -14.76 -8.71
C ASN A 110 9.06 -14.92 -7.29
N ARG A 111 9.63 -14.21 -6.31
CA ARG A 111 9.12 -14.20 -4.94
C ARG A 111 7.72 -13.60 -4.84
N ASN A 112 7.49 -12.48 -5.51
CA ASN A 112 6.20 -11.79 -5.47
C ASN A 112 5.11 -12.61 -6.17
N VAL A 113 5.44 -13.27 -7.27
CA VAL A 113 4.54 -14.19 -7.96
C VAL A 113 4.19 -15.38 -7.08
N SER A 114 5.16 -16.00 -6.43
CA SER A 114 4.92 -17.12 -5.51
C SER A 114 4.08 -16.70 -4.30
N LEU A 115 4.32 -15.51 -3.73
CA LEU A 115 3.49 -14.95 -2.66
C LEU A 115 2.06 -14.70 -3.13
N LEU A 116 1.86 -14.11 -4.31
CA LEU A 116 0.54 -13.85 -4.88
C LEU A 116 -0.19 -15.16 -5.12
N SER A 117 0.43 -16.12 -5.82
CA SER A 117 -0.14 -17.43 -6.11
C SER A 117 -0.60 -18.14 -4.84
N SER A 118 0.31 -18.30 -3.87
CA SER A 118 0.00 -18.96 -2.60
C SER A 118 -1.12 -18.24 -1.83
N THR A 119 -1.14 -16.90 -1.83
CA THR A 119 -2.17 -16.11 -1.15
C THR A 119 -3.55 -16.34 -1.75
N VAL A 120 -3.68 -16.17 -3.08
CA VAL A 120 -5.00 -16.27 -3.73
C VAL A 120 -5.54 -17.68 -3.74
N THR A 121 -4.65 -18.68 -3.91
CA THR A 121 -5.03 -20.10 -3.84
C THR A 121 -5.54 -20.46 -2.44
N THR A 122 -4.84 -20.02 -1.39
CA THR A 122 -5.27 -20.26 -0.01
C THR A 122 -6.58 -19.53 0.31
N LEU A 123 -6.69 -18.27 -0.07
CA LEU A 123 -7.85 -17.44 0.21
C LEU A 123 -9.11 -18.02 -0.44
N TYR A 124 -9.08 -18.26 -1.75
CA TYR A 124 -10.23 -18.70 -2.50
C TYR A 124 -10.50 -20.23 -2.35
N GLY A 125 -9.45 -21.04 -2.23
CA GLY A 125 -9.56 -22.46 -1.92
C GLY A 125 -10.22 -22.72 -0.55
N GLY A 126 -10.03 -21.82 0.40
CA GLY A 126 -10.73 -21.80 1.69
C GLY A 126 -12.14 -21.20 1.66
N GLY A 127 -12.67 -20.87 0.48
CA GLY A 127 -14.01 -20.26 0.34
C GLY A 127 -14.09 -18.81 0.80
N ARG A 128 -12.97 -18.14 1.06
CA ARG A 128 -12.90 -16.74 1.50
C ARG A 128 -12.76 -15.81 0.30
N SER A 129 -12.98 -14.50 0.51
CA SER A 129 -12.70 -13.46 -0.46
C SER A 129 -12.27 -12.17 0.22
N LEU A 130 -11.61 -11.27 -0.50
CA LEU A 130 -11.25 -9.96 0.03
C LEU A 130 -12.50 -9.17 0.42
N LYS A 131 -13.52 -9.22 -0.42
CA LYS A 131 -14.80 -8.55 -0.16
C LYS A 131 -15.49 -9.08 1.11
N ALA A 132 -15.46 -10.40 1.33
CA ALA A 132 -16.01 -11.00 2.55
C ALA A 132 -15.24 -10.57 3.80
N ILE A 133 -13.91 -10.45 3.72
CA ILE A 133 -13.07 -9.94 4.82
C ILE A 133 -13.47 -8.50 5.16
N LEU A 134 -13.61 -7.64 4.16
CA LEU A 134 -13.99 -6.24 4.37
C LEU A 134 -15.41 -6.11 4.94
N LEU A 135 -16.39 -6.86 4.38
CA LEU A 135 -17.79 -6.85 4.83
C LEU A 135 -17.96 -7.35 6.27
N SER A 136 -17.15 -8.33 6.71
CA SER A 136 -17.21 -8.86 8.08
C SER A 136 -16.51 -7.98 9.13
N SER A 137 -15.76 -6.98 8.69
CA SER A 137 -14.95 -6.14 9.56
C SER A 137 -15.75 -4.96 10.11
N LYS A 138 -15.81 -4.82 11.44
CA LYS A 138 -16.55 -3.74 12.15
C LYS A 138 -15.75 -2.44 12.25
N SER A 139 -14.46 -2.47 11.96
CA SER A 139 -13.57 -1.30 12.02
C SER A 139 -12.35 -1.48 11.11
N ALA A 140 -11.70 -0.38 10.74
CA ALA A 140 -10.49 -0.39 9.95
C ALA A 140 -9.34 -1.21 10.61
N ARG A 141 -9.23 -1.14 11.94
CA ARG A 141 -8.24 -1.93 12.70
C ARG A 141 -8.52 -3.43 12.61
N GLN A 142 -9.80 -3.82 12.71
CA GLN A 142 -10.20 -5.22 12.55
C GLN A 142 -9.95 -5.70 11.13
N ALA A 143 -10.31 -4.91 10.10
CA ALA A 143 -10.02 -5.22 8.71
C ALA A 143 -8.52 -5.40 8.48
N ARG A 144 -7.69 -4.50 9.02
CA ARG A 144 -6.23 -4.62 8.96
C ARG A 144 -5.73 -5.93 9.57
N ALA A 145 -6.19 -6.28 10.76
CA ALA A 145 -5.78 -7.52 11.43
C ALA A 145 -6.18 -8.77 10.60
N SER A 146 -7.42 -8.81 10.11
CA SER A 146 -7.92 -9.91 9.27
C SER A 146 -7.16 -10.04 7.94
N LEU A 147 -6.76 -8.92 7.33
CA LEU A 147 -5.94 -8.92 6.11
C LEU A 147 -4.52 -9.46 6.38
N ILE A 148 -3.89 -9.05 7.49
CA ILE A 148 -2.56 -9.54 7.88
C ILE A 148 -2.58 -11.07 8.10
N GLU A 149 -3.63 -11.58 8.74
CA GLU A 149 -3.81 -13.01 8.98
C GLU A 149 -4.06 -13.80 7.69
N SER A 150 -4.81 -13.22 6.76
CA SER A 150 -5.31 -13.91 5.57
C SER A 150 -4.36 -13.82 4.37
N ILE A 151 -3.52 -12.79 4.29
CA ILE A 151 -2.70 -12.49 3.11
C ILE A 151 -1.23 -12.70 3.45
N LYS A 152 -0.66 -13.76 2.91
CA LYS A 152 0.76 -14.06 3.08
C LYS A 152 1.63 -12.92 2.52
N GLY A 153 2.52 -12.40 3.35
CA GLY A 153 3.39 -11.27 2.97
C GLY A 153 2.80 -9.88 3.26
N PHE A 154 1.55 -9.78 3.73
CA PHE A 154 1.06 -8.53 4.29
C PHE A 154 1.59 -8.33 5.71
N GLY A 155 2.16 -7.15 5.94
CA GLY A 155 2.37 -6.61 7.26
C GLY A 155 1.39 -5.47 7.52
N PRO A 156 1.44 -4.82 8.70
CA PRO A 156 0.53 -3.73 9.05
C PRO A 156 0.54 -2.59 8.02
N LYS A 157 1.72 -2.24 7.49
CA LYS A 157 1.86 -1.21 6.45
C LYS A 157 1.09 -1.55 5.18
N GLN A 158 1.26 -2.77 4.63
CA GLN A 158 0.62 -3.17 3.39
C GLN A 158 -0.90 -3.26 3.55
N ALA A 159 -1.37 -3.76 4.69
CA ALA A 159 -2.79 -3.83 4.99
C ALA A 159 -3.41 -2.43 5.16
N SER A 160 -2.76 -1.49 5.86
CA SER A 160 -3.22 -0.10 5.94
C SER A 160 -3.23 0.58 4.56
N LEU A 161 -2.20 0.36 3.74
CA LEU A 161 -2.14 0.88 2.38
C LEU A 161 -3.28 0.33 1.52
N PHE A 162 -3.57 -0.97 1.60
CA PHE A 162 -4.68 -1.58 0.88
C PHE A 162 -6.02 -0.95 1.27
N LEU A 163 -6.31 -0.84 2.57
CA LEU A 163 -7.57 -0.26 3.07
C LEU A 163 -7.76 1.19 2.60
N ARG A 164 -6.69 1.99 2.55
CA ARG A 164 -6.73 3.34 2.01
C ARG A 164 -6.98 3.34 0.49
N ARG A 165 -6.26 2.49 -0.26
CA ARG A 165 -6.36 2.45 -1.72
C ARG A 165 -7.73 2.03 -2.22
N VAL A 166 -8.39 1.13 -1.51
CA VAL A 166 -9.77 0.72 -1.84
C VAL A 166 -10.83 1.65 -1.22
N ALA A 167 -10.42 2.75 -0.59
CA ALA A 167 -11.29 3.71 0.08
C ALA A 167 -12.15 3.11 1.21
N PHE A 168 -11.67 2.02 1.86
CA PHE A 168 -12.33 1.43 3.01
C PHE A 168 -12.21 2.34 4.24
N SER A 169 -11.04 2.92 4.48
CA SER A 169 -10.81 3.87 5.57
C SER A 169 -9.56 4.72 5.34
N SER A 170 -9.62 5.96 5.78
CA SER A 170 -8.49 6.89 5.91
C SER A 170 -8.06 7.14 7.36
N ASP A 171 -8.54 6.32 8.31
CA ASP A 171 -8.26 6.49 9.75
C ASP A 171 -7.00 5.73 10.21
N LEU A 172 -6.35 5.01 9.30
CA LEU A 172 -5.10 4.29 9.55
C LEU A 172 -3.94 4.95 8.81
N ALA A 173 -2.81 5.10 9.48
CA ALA A 173 -1.60 5.57 8.84
C ALA A 173 -0.86 4.46 8.10
N VAL A 174 -0.21 4.80 6.99
CA VAL A 174 0.74 3.94 6.28
C VAL A 174 2.15 4.32 6.73
N ILE A 175 2.59 3.74 7.84
CA ILE A 175 3.90 4.05 8.40
C ILE A 175 5.00 3.39 7.55
N ASP A 176 5.64 4.19 6.72
CA ASP A 176 6.78 3.78 5.91
C ASP A 176 8.07 4.50 6.32
N ARG A 177 9.16 4.29 5.58
CA ARG A 177 10.45 4.92 5.85
C ARG A 177 10.40 6.47 5.78
N HIS A 178 9.50 7.04 4.99
CA HIS A 178 9.38 8.49 4.86
C HIS A 178 8.64 9.08 6.04
N VAL A 179 7.56 8.43 6.48
CA VAL A 179 6.84 8.78 7.71
C VAL A 179 7.77 8.61 8.92
N LEU A 180 8.56 7.54 9.00
CA LEU A 180 9.56 7.37 10.06
C LEU A 180 10.63 8.46 10.04
N SER A 181 11.12 8.87 8.86
CA SER A 181 12.07 9.96 8.73
C SER A 181 11.47 11.28 9.23
N TYR A 182 10.20 11.53 8.92
CA TYR A 182 9.48 12.69 9.43
C TYR A 182 9.37 12.66 10.97
N LEU A 183 8.92 11.56 11.55
CA LEU A 183 8.84 11.38 13.01
C LEU A 183 10.21 11.54 13.68
N SER A 184 11.27 11.04 13.06
CA SER A 184 12.63 11.20 13.57
C SER A 184 13.06 12.67 13.61
N LEU A 185 12.76 13.44 12.58
CA LEU A 185 13.11 14.86 12.49
C LEU A 185 12.30 15.72 13.46
N PHE A 186 10.99 15.43 13.62
CA PHE A 186 10.06 16.28 14.37
C PHE A 186 9.85 15.87 15.83
N LYS A 187 9.93 14.57 16.13
CA LYS A 187 9.69 14.02 17.48
C LYS A 187 10.92 13.32 18.08
N GLY A 188 12.03 13.25 17.35
CA GLY A 188 13.23 12.55 17.82
C GLY A 188 13.07 11.03 17.93
N ILE A 189 11.97 10.47 17.40
CA ILE A 189 11.65 9.04 17.50
C ILE A 189 12.36 8.29 16.37
N ARG A 190 13.15 7.29 16.74
CA ARG A 190 13.90 6.44 15.79
C ARG A 190 13.48 4.97 15.88
N PRO A 191 12.30 4.60 15.37
CA PRO A 191 11.87 3.21 15.41
C PRO A 191 12.75 2.35 14.52
N SER A 192 13.03 1.13 14.96
CA SER A 192 13.70 0.15 14.10
C SER A 192 12.73 -0.44 13.08
N ALA A 193 13.26 -0.90 11.93
CA ALA A 193 12.45 -1.58 10.93
C ALA A 193 11.73 -2.83 11.49
N ALA A 194 12.32 -3.52 12.47
CA ALA A 194 11.72 -4.66 13.15
C ALA A 194 10.42 -4.30 13.90
N MET A 195 10.30 -3.07 14.39
CA MET A 195 9.08 -2.61 15.06
C MET A 195 7.89 -2.47 14.10
N LEU A 196 8.14 -2.26 12.82
CA LEU A 196 7.09 -2.12 11.80
C LEU A 196 6.47 -3.45 11.37
N SER A 197 7.14 -4.58 11.62
CA SER A 197 6.67 -5.91 11.23
C SER A 197 5.64 -6.49 12.21
N ARG A 198 5.61 -6.01 13.46
CA ARG A 198 4.71 -6.48 14.52
C ARG A 198 3.54 -5.51 14.69
N LEU A 199 2.31 -6.00 14.60
CA LEU A 199 1.10 -5.18 14.64
C LEU A 199 1.05 -4.28 15.88
N ALA A 200 1.25 -4.82 17.07
CA ALA A 200 1.21 -4.04 18.32
C ALA A 200 2.28 -2.93 18.41
N SER A 201 3.46 -3.16 17.83
CA SER A 201 4.53 -2.13 17.77
C SER A 201 4.22 -1.08 16.71
N TYR A 202 3.65 -1.50 15.58
CA TYR A 202 3.21 -0.61 14.52
C TYR A 202 2.12 0.34 15.02
N GLU A 203 1.10 -0.19 15.73
CA GLU A 203 0.00 0.60 16.29
C GLU A 203 0.47 1.64 17.31
N ARG A 204 1.51 1.35 18.09
CA ARG A 204 2.12 2.36 18.98
C ARG A 204 2.75 3.52 18.20
N ILE A 205 3.46 3.22 17.12
CA ILE A 205 4.04 4.26 16.24
C ILE A 205 2.91 5.03 15.53
N GLU A 206 1.89 4.32 15.09
CA GLU A 206 0.71 4.91 14.45
C GLU A 206 0.00 5.89 15.41
N THR A 207 -0.18 5.54 16.68
CA THR A 207 -0.73 6.47 17.70
C THR A 207 0.10 7.73 17.81
N THR A 208 1.43 7.61 17.91
CA THR A 208 2.32 8.77 17.93
C THR A 208 2.21 9.61 16.66
N PHE A 209 2.06 8.98 15.50
CA PHE A 209 1.86 9.71 14.24
C PHE A 209 0.48 10.36 14.19
N SER A 210 -0.56 9.74 14.76
CA SER A 210 -1.90 10.33 14.86
C SER A 210 -1.91 11.61 15.69
N ASP A 211 -1.14 11.65 16.79
CA ASP A 211 -0.97 12.88 17.58
C ASP A 211 -0.34 14.01 16.76
N VAL A 212 0.65 13.66 15.93
CA VAL A 212 1.25 14.63 15.00
C VAL A 212 0.26 15.04 13.91
N ALA A 213 -0.50 14.11 13.37
CA ALA A 213 -1.50 14.39 12.32
C ALA A 213 -2.60 15.31 12.82
N ALA A 214 -2.99 15.23 14.11
CA ALA A 214 -3.96 16.12 14.72
C ALA A 214 -3.54 17.60 14.67
N GLU A 215 -2.23 17.89 14.65
CA GLU A 215 -1.71 19.28 14.50
C GLU A 215 -2.01 19.88 13.10
N PHE A 216 -2.40 19.06 12.15
CA PHE A 216 -2.80 19.48 10.80
C PHE A 216 -4.31 19.60 10.62
N GLU A 217 -5.12 19.22 11.63
CA GLU A 217 -6.60 19.22 11.60
C GLU A 217 -7.19 18.33 10.48
N GLU A 218 -6.45 17.26 10.10
CA GLU A 218 -6.75 16.42 8.96
C GLU A 218 -6.78 14.93 9.32
N LYS A 219 -7.43 14.12 8.47
CA LYS A 219 -7.43 12.67 8.64
C LYS A 219 -6.02 12.10 8.54
N VAL A 220 -5.70 11.16 9.41
CA VAL A 220 -4.39 10.50 9.50
C VAL A 220 -3.89 9.99 8.15
N GLY A 221 -4.75 9.35 7.34
CA GLY A 221 -4.38 8.84 6.04
C GLY A 221 -4.13 9.93 4.98
N CYS A 222 -4.67 11.13 5.17
CA CYS A 222 -4.34 12.29 4.33
C CYS A 222 -2.95 12.81 4.71
N VAL A 223 -2.70 12.99 6.00
CA VAL A 223 -1.42 13.52 6.50
C VAL A 223 -0.28 12.57 6.18
N ASP A 224 -0.46 11.25 6.33
CA ASP A 224 0.61 10.30 5.99
C ASP A 224 0.97 10.34 4.51
N LEU A 225 -0.01 10.48 3.62
CA LEU A 225 0.23 10.61 2.18
C LEU A 225 0.95 11.91 1.84
N ALA A 226 0.53 13.02 2.44
CA ALA A 226 1.17 14.32 2.27
C ALA A 226 2.62 14.29 2.79
N VAL A 227 2.86 13.68 3.95
CA VAL A 227 4.20 13.44 4.51
C VAL A 227 5.02 12.58 3.56
N TRP A 228 4.47 11.48 3.04
CA TRP A 228 5.17 10.60 2.12
C TRP A 228 5.64 11.34 0.86
N ILE A 229 4.75 12.13 0.23
CA ILE A 229 5.07 12.92 -0.97
C ILE A 229 6.16 13.94 -0.64
N THR A 230 5.96 14.75 0.40
CA THR A 230 6.86 15.84 0.80
C THR A 230 8.26 15.30 1.16
N MET A 231 8.33 14.25 1.96
CA MET A 231 9.61 13.67 2.40
C MET A 231 10.34 12.97 1.25
N ARG A 232 9.61 12.35 0.32
CA ARG A 232 10.20 11.75 -0.90
C ARG A 232 10.87 12.81 -1.75
N VAL A 233 10.21 13.94 -1.96
CA VAL A 233 10.77 15.09 -2.73
C VAL A 233 11.93 15.70 -1.97
N ALA A 234 11.76 16.02 -0.70
CA ALA A 234 12.81 16.65 0.13
C ALA A 234 14.11 15.83 0.16
N LYS A 235 14.00 14.51 0.22
CA LYS A 235 15.15 13.60 0.15
C LYS A 235 15.81 13.61 -1.23
N ARG A 236 15.02 13.63 -2.30
CA ARG A 236 15.55 13.66 -3.69
C ARG A 236 16.31 14.95 -3.95
N GLU A 237 15.80 16.07 -3.46
CA GLU A 237 16.41 17.41 -3.62
C GLU A 237 17.55 17.68 -2.62
N GLY A 238 17.95 16.69 -1.81
CA GLY A 238 19.03 16.84 -0.82
C GLY A 238 18.71 17.81 0.33
N MET A 239 17.43 18.08 0.57
CA MET A 239 17.00 18.97 1.66
C MET A 239 17.06 18.27 3.02
N ILE A 240 17.04 16.94 3.07
CA ILE A 240 17.10 16.11 4.29
C ILE A 240 17.97 14.88 4.07
#